data_144c998e95f59075fb44a4d0d4958e59
#
_entry.id   144c998e95f59075fb44a4d0d4958e59
#
_cell.length_a   1.000
_cell.length_b   1.000
_cell.length_c   1.000
_cell.angle_alpha   90.00
_cell.angle_beta   90.00
_cell.angle_gamma   90.00
#
_symmetry.space_group_name_H-M   'P 1'
#
loop_
_entity.id
_entity.type
_entity.pdbx_description
1 polymer ?
#
loop_
_entity_poly.entity_id
_entity_poly.type
_entity_poly.pdbx_seq_one_letter_code
_entity_poly.pdbx_strand_id
1 'polypeptide(L)'
;MKNKEDLKKELIKIDHKSYGMYKTLGGSYSYGNYILHIDHVQGDPFASPSRLRFEVKKETHGFPEEYYEEKHRRLALEDQVLRRFLRQLRQLDKGSMGSGKSGRITTCPANQTVQERIAVVFSKDRMELRFEMGFPARGRTIMAKEMQKLVFDILPELAESCLFYRKWDTKSKSFLEKAVFLADDQKELRRQLKERGLTGFVANGAILPRESGISDRPMRDAVPFISPESLQIEIELPHKGKMIGMGIP
;
A
#
# COMPACT_ATOMS: atom_id res chain seq x y z
N MET A 1 25.24 7.70 7.34
CA MET A 1 23.82 7.38 7.66
C MET A 1 23.70 7.29 9.17
N LYS A 2 22.71 7.96 9.75
CA LYS A 2 22.43 7.93 11.19
C LYS A 2 21.78 6.58 11.57
N ASN A 3 21.76 6.26 12.86
CA ASN A 3 21.09 5.06 13.39
C ASN A 3 19.92 5.43 14.33
N LYS A 4 19.22 4.42 14.87
CA LYS A 4 18.10 4.61 15.81
C LYS A 4 18.50 5.40 17.06
N GLU A 5 19.71 5.17 17.59
CA GLU A 5 20.19 5.84 18.79
C GLU A 5 20.46 7.33 18.54
N ASP A 6 20.91 7.69 17.33
CA ASP A 6 21.10 9.08 16.95
C ASP A 6 19.74 9.80 16.89
N LEU A 7 18.70 9.14 16.35
CA LEU A 7 17.34 9.67 16.34
C LEU A 7 16.80 9.88 17.75
N LYS A 8 17.05 8.91 18.67
CA LYS A 8 16.63 8.97 20.07
C LYS A 8 17.30 10.12 20.81
N LYS A 9 18.61 10.28 20.64
CA LYS A 9 19.37 11.39 21.24
C LYS A 9 18.85 12.74 20.78
N GLU A 10 18.58 12.89 19.47
CA GLU A 10 18.07 14.15 18.92
C GLU A 10 16.66 14.45 19.44
N LEU A 11 15.77 13.44 19.53
CA LEU A 11 14.43 13.61 20.12
C LEU A 11 14.46 14.08 21.56
N ILE A 12 15.35 13.51 22.40
CA ILE A 12 15.51 13.94 23.78
C ILE A 12 15.97 15.40 23.84
N LYS A 13 16.91 15.79 22.99
CA LYS A 13 17.47 17.14 22.93
C LYS A 13 16.45 18.21 22.55
N ILE A 14 15.45 17.87 21.74
CA ILE A 14 14.43 18.81 21.24
C ILE A 14 13.11 18.76 22.02
N ASP A 15 13.00 17.89 23.02
CA ASP A 15 11.76 17.78 23.82
C ASP A 15 11.36 19.10 24.46
N HIS A 16 10.05 19.36 24.49
CA HIS A 16 9.47 20.60 24.97
C HIS A 16 9.93 21.89 24.26
N LYS A 17 10.71 21.80 23.18
CA LYS A 17 11.09 22.95 22.37
C LYS A 17 10.01 23.33 21.35
N SER A 18 10.22 24.44 20.66
CA SER A 18 9.36 24.91 19.56
C SER A 18 9.26 23.85 18.45
N TYR A 19 8.08 23.68 17.87
CA TYR A 19 7.78 22.71 16.81
C TYR A 19 8.78 22.74 15.64
N GLY A 20 9.26 23.91 15.26
CA GLY A 20 10.25 24.07 14.19
C GLY A 20 11.55 23.30 14.42
N MET A 21 11.87 22.92 15.65
CA MET A 21 13.05 22.10 15.95
C MET A 21 12.93 20.67 15.44
N TYR A 22 11.75 20.18 15.11
CA TYR A 22 11.59 18.90 14.42
C TYR A 22 12.35 18.82 13.08
N LYS A 23 12.66 19.95 12.46
CA LYS A 23 13.47 20.00 11.22
C LYS A 23 14.83 19.32 11.37
N THR A 24 15.39 19.26 12.58
CA THR A 24 16.67 18.57 12.85
C THR A 24 16.58 17.06 12.65
N LEU A 25 15.37 16.49 12.64
CA LEU A 25 15.14 15.07 12.41
C LEU A 25 15.16 14.67 10.93
N GLY A 26 15.19 15.62 10.00
CA GLY A 26 15.29 15.30 8.57
C GLY A 26 16.53 14.46 8.26
N GLY A 27 16.37 13.45 7.40
CA GLY A 27 17.45 12.57 6.99
C GLY A 27 17.11 11.08 7.05
N SER A 28 18.13 10.22 7.05
CA SER A 28 18.01 8.78 6.91
C SER A 28 18.57 8.04 8.12
N TYR A 29 17.79 7.09 8.64
CA TYR A 29 18.07 6.35 9.86
C TYR A 29 18.02 4.85 9.62
N SER A 30 19.11 4.14 9.92
CA SER A 30 19.17 2.68 9.83
C SER A 30 18.44 2.02 11.00
N TYR A 31 17.55 1.09 10.66
CA TYR A 31 16.84 0.19 11.59
C TYR A 31 17.31 -1.27 11.46
N GLY A 32 18.49 -1.50 10.87
CA GLY A 32 19.02 -2.82 10.60
C GLY A 32 18.52 -3.35 9.26
N ASN A 33 17.32 -3.92 9.23
CA ASN A 33 16.75 -4.55 8.03
C ASN A 33 16.10 -3.55 7.06
N TYR A 34 15.89 -2.31 7.46
CA TYR A 34 15.33 -1.25 6.62
C TYR A 34 15.90 0.12 7.00
N ILE A 35 15.69 1.09 6.15
CA ILE A 35 16.03 2.49 6.39
C ILE A 35 14.72 3.27 6.50
N LEU A 36 14.59 4.08 7.55
CA LEU A 36 13.56 5.11 7.67
C LEU A 36 14.12 6.44 7.14
N HIS A 37 13.50 6.98 6.11
CA HIS A 37 13.79 8.32 5.62
C HIS A 37 12.73 9.31 6.11
N ILE A 38 13.16 10.45 6.61
CA ILE A 38 12.33 11.62 6.91
C ILE A 38 12.66 12.65 5.83
N ASP A 39 11.93 12.58 4.70
CA ASP A 39 12.24 13.35 3.49
C ASP A 39 11.79 14.81 3.61
N HIS A 40 10.71 15.06 4.35
CA HIS A 40 10.21 16.40 4.63
C HIS A 40 9.63 16.47 6.04
N VAL A 41 9.95 17.53 6.76
CA VAL A 41 9.40 17.80 8.10
C VAL A 41 8.45 18.98 8.01
N GLN A 42 7.19 18.79 8.45
CA GLN A 42 6.19 19.85 8.52
C GLN A 42 6.65 20.99 9.45
N GLY A 43 6.30 22.22 9.09
CA GLY A 43 6.73 23.40 9.84
C GLY A 43 5.85 23.77 11.05
N ASP A 44 4.61 23.24 11.10
CA ASP A 44 3.59 23.54 12.11
C ASP A 44 2.63 22.35 12.24
N PRO A 45 2.07 22.03 13.44
CA PRO A 45 1.17 20.88 13.65
C PRO A 45 -0.10 20.89 12.77
N PHE A 46 -0.50 22.06 12.27
CA PHE A 46 -1.70 22.22 11.43
C PHE A 46 -1.39 22.23 9.92
N ALA A 47 -0.10 22.31 9.55
CA ALA A 47 0.35 22.26 8.17
C ALA A 47 0.18 20.84 7.56
N SER A 48 0.56 20.68 6.28
CA SER A 48 0.65 19.37 5.65
C SER A 48 1.62 18.47 6.41
N PRO A 49 1.29 17.19 6.64
CA PRO A 49 2.12 16.29 7.44
C PRO A 49 3.53 16.12 6.87
N SER A 50 4.44 15.65 7.71
CA SER A 50 5.78 15.26 7.31
C SER A 50 5.73 14.07 6.36
N ARG A 51 6.62 14.02 5.38
CA ARG A 51 6.73 12.93 4.41
C ARG A 51 7.87 12.00 4.78
N LEU A 52 7.54 10.73 4.90
CA LEU A 52 8.46 9.67 5.28
C LEU A 52 8.37 8.53 4.27
N ARG A 53 9.41 7.70 4.24
CA ARG A 53 9.39 6.42 3.54
C ARG A 53 10.25 5.38 4.24
N PHE A 54 9.82 4.14 4.11
CA PHE A 54 10.67 2.99 4.36
C PHE A 54 11.39 2.62 3.07
N GLU A 55 12.63 2.19 3.19
CA GLU A 55 13.42 1.60 2.11
C GLU A 55 13.98 0.26 2.58
N VAL A 56 13.81 -0.79 1.77
CA VAL A 56 14.31 -2.14 2.03
C VAL A 56 15.01 -2.67 0.80
N LYS A 57 16.21 -3.19 0.97
CA LYS A 57 16.97 -3.82 -0.14
C LYS A 57 16.30 -5.11 -0.62
N LYS A 58 16.51 -5.44 -1.89
CA LYS A 58 15.99 -6.64 -2.56
C LYS A 58 16.27 -7.91 -1.74
N GLU A 59 17.50 -8.10 -1.31
CA GLU A 59 17.93 -9.28 -0.57
C GLU A 59 17.25 -9.43 0.79
N THR A 60 16.72 -8.32 1.30
CA THR A 60 16.11 -8.25 2.66
C THR A 60 14.59 -8.35 2.62
N HIS A 61 13.90 -7.73 1.64
CA HIS A 61 12.44 -7.79 1.59
C HIS A 61 11.91 -9.18 1.21
N GLY A 62 12.65 -9.94 0.39
CA GLY A 62 12.40 -11.34 0.08
C GLY A 62 11.11 -11.63 -0.71
N PHE A 63 10.51 -10.65 -1.37
CA PHE A 63 9.41 -10.90 -2.32
C PHE A 63 9.95 -11.60 -3.56
N PRO A 64 9.23 -12.61 -4.12
CA PRO A 64 9.62 -13.30 -5.34
C PRO A 64 9.83 -12.33 -6.50
N GLU A 65 10.93 -12.50 -7.23
CA GLU A 65 11.31 -11.60 -8.32
C GLU A 65 10.32 -11.63 -9.47
N GLU A 66 9.77 -12.80 -9.76
CA GLU A 66 8.72 -13.00 -10.76
C GLU A 66 7.44 -12.19 -10.50
N TYR A 67 7.24 -11.67 -9.27
CA TYR A 67 6.08 -10.83 -8.94
C TYR A 67 6.27 -9.36 -9.30
N TYR A 68 7.49 -8.93 -9.68
CA TYR A 68 7.75 -7.53 -10.02
C TYR A 68 8.65 -7.30 -11.24
N GLU A 69 9.09 -8.34 -11.93
CA GLU A 69 9.82 -8.21 -13.20
C GLU A 69 8.94 -7.57 -14.28
N GLU A 70 7.70 -8.04 -14.42
CA GLU A 70 6.76 -7.49 -15.38
C GLU A 70 5.86 -6.42 -14.77
N LYS A 71 5.59 -5.34 -15.52
CA LYS A 71 4.85 -4.18 -15.03
C LYS A 71 3.48 -4.54 -14.43
N HIS A 72 2.68 -5.38 -15.07
CA HIS A 72 1.33 -5.73 -14.59
C HIS A 72 1.38 -6.52 -13.28
N ARG A 73 2.32 -7.45 -13.11
CA ARG A 73 2.56 -8.19 -11.87
C ARG A 73 3.06 -7.26 -10.77
N ARG A 74 4.02 -6.38 -11.10
CA ARG A 74 4.53 -5.38 -10.16
C ARG A 74 3.43 -4.49 -9.61
N LEU A 75 2.53 -3.98 -10.45
CA LEU A 75 1.40 -3.18 -10.00
C LEU A 75 0.46 -3.93 -9.06
N ALA A 76 0.22 -5.23 -9.32
CA ALA A 76 -0.56 -6.08 -8.42
C ALA A 76 0.13 -6.26 -7.07
N LEU A 77 1.45 -6.51 -7.06
CA LEU A 77 2.24 -6.62 -5.83
C LEU A 77 2.22 -5.31 -5.04
N GLU A 78 2.51 -4.18 -5.67
CA GLU A 78 2.54 -2.85 -5.06
C GLU A 78 1.18 -2.50 -4.42
N ASP A 79 0.07 -2.80 -5.11
CA ASP A 79 -1.29 -2.62 -4.59
C ASP A 79 -1.57 -3.52 -3.38
N GLN A 80 -1.13 -4.77 -3.38
CA GLN A 80 -1.32 -5.69 -2.24
C GLN A 80 -0.49 -5.28 -1.02
N VAL A 81 0.74 -4.82 -1.20
CA VAL A 81 1.57 -4.29 -0.11
C VAL A 81 0.91 -3.03 0.46
N LEU A 82 0.42 -2.12 -0.38
CA LEU A 82 -0.30 -0.92 0.06
C LEU A 82 -1.57 -1.26 0.86
N ARG A 83 -2.38 -2.22 0.37
CA ARG A 83 -3.59 -2.69 1.09
C ARG A 83 -3.25 -3.30 2.43
N ARG A 84 -2.16 -4.06 2.51
CA ARG A 84 -1.68 -4.62 3.77
C ARG A 84 -1.26 -3.51 4.73
N PHE A 85 -0.49 -2.53 4.27
CA PHE A 85 -0.08 -1.38 5.07
C PHE A 85 -1.29 -0.61 5.62
N LEU A 86 -2.27 -0.29 4.77
CA LEU A 86 -3.50 0.39 5.19
C LEU A 86 -4.31 -0.40 6.22
N ARG A 87 -4.31 -1.72 6.12
CA ARG A 87 -4.99 -2.61 7.07
C ARG A 87 -4.28 -2.63 8.43
N GLN A 88 -2.97 -2.79 8.44
CA GLN A 88 -2.16 -2.74 9.65
C GLN A 88 -2.24 -1.36 10.32
N LEU A 89 -2.19 -0.30 9.54
CA LEU A 89 -2.32 1.05 10.04
C LEU A 89 -3.64 1.28 10.79
N ARG A 90 -4.77 0.77 10.27
CA ARG A 90 -6.07 0.85 10.97
C ARG A 90 -6.09 0.09 12.31
N GLN A 91 -5.33 -1.01 12.41
CA GLN A 91 -5.25 -1.80 13.66
C GLN A 91 -4.38 -1.11 14.70
N LEU A 92 -3.36 -0.37 14.28
CA LEU A 92 -2.41 0.33 15.14
C LEU A 92 -2.79 1.78 15.45
N ASP A 93 -3.83 2.32 14.77
CA ASP A 93 -4.28 3.70 14.98
C ASP A 93 -4.86 3.87 16.38
N LYS A 94 -4.15 4.61 17.21
CA LYS A 94 -4.54 4.97 18.58
C LYS A 94 -5.22 6.35 18.66
N GLY A 95 -5.58 6.94 17.53
CA GLY A 95 -6.17 8.28 17.48
C GLY A 95 -5.13 9.41 17.56
N SER A 96 -5.61 10.62 17.86
CA SER A 96 -4.76 11.81 17.92
C SER A 96 -3.80 11.78 19.12
N MET A 97 -2.53 12.07 18.88
CA MET A 97 -1.47 12.17 19.89
C MET A 97 -1.08 13.63 20.17
N GLY A 98 -2.04 14.56 20.12
CA GLY A 98 -1.77 15.97 20.37
C GLY A 98 -2.59 16.93 19.50
N SER A 99 -2.04 18.11 19.23
CA SER A 99 -2.69 19.16 18.46
C SER A 99 -2.65 18.91 16.95
N GLY A 100 -3.66 19.34 16.22
CA GLY A 100 -3.71 19.27 14.77
C GLY A 100 -3.68 17.81 14.26
N LYS A 101 -2.72 17.51 13.39
CA LYS A 101 -2.55 16.18 12.79
C LYS A 101 -1.58 15.27 13.57
N SER A 102 -1.26 15.62 14.81
CA SER A 102 -0.29 14.91 15.66
C SER A 102 -0.58 13.41 15.76
N GLY A 103 0.40 12.59 15.47
CA GLY A 103 0.33 11.12 15.55
C GLY A 103 -0.37 10.45 14.37
N ARG A 104 -1.06 11.20 13.52
CA ARG A 104 -1.78 10.63 12.38
C ARG A 104 -0.81 10.18 11.30
N ILE A 105 -0.90 8.91 10.91
CA ILE A 105 -0.16 8.34 9.78
C ILE A 105 -1.15 8.12 8.64
N THR A 106 -0.80 8.55 7.43
CA THR A 106 -1.64 8.43 6.24
C THR A 106 -0.83 8.09 5.00
N THR A 107 -1.47 7.48 4.03
CA THR A 107 -0.94 7.27 2.68
C THR A 107 -2.07 7.34 1.67
N CYS A 108 -1.78 7.19 0.37
CA CYS A 108 -2.85 7.20 -0.62
C CYS A 108 -3.82 6.02 -0.40
N PRO A 109 -5.12 6.21 -0.63
CA PRO A 109 -6.10 5.14 -0.50
C PRO A 109 -5.91 4.08 -1.61
N ALA A 110 -6.23 2.82 -1.27
CA ALA A 110 -6.37 1.74 -2.24
C ALA A 110 -7.86 1.47 -2.45
N ASN A 111 -8.37 1.85 -3.61
CA ASN A 111 -9.76 1.64 -4.03
C ASN A 111 -9.90 0.28 -4.74
N GLN A 112 -11.08 0.01 -5.33
CA GLN A 112 -11.35 -1.20 -6.09
C GLN A 112 -10.37 -1.41 -7.26
N THR A 113 -9.97 -0.34 -7.91
CA THR A 113 -9.10 -0.37 -9.08
C THR A 113 -7.63 -0.50 -8.67
N VAL A 114 -6.93 -1.49 -9.24
CA VAL A 114 -5.46 -1.56 -9.22
C VAL A 114 -4.91 -0.57 -10.24
N GLN A 115 -4.09 0.35 -9.80
CA GLN A 115 -3.48 1.37 -10.66
C GLN A 115 -2.07 1.72 -10.16
N GLU A 116 -1.26 2.27 -11.02
CA GLU A 116 0.09 2.72 -10.68
C GLU A 116 0.04 3.86 -9.66
N ARG A 117 0.75 3.68 -8.53
CA ARG A 117 0.85 4.65 -7.43
C ARG A 117 2.29 4.76 -6.98
N ILE A 118 2.64 5.92 -6.45
CA ILE A 118 3.99 6.15 -5.89
C ILE A 118 4.13 5.74 -4.42
N ALA A 119 3.04 5.30 -3.78
CA ALA A 119 3.06 4.95 -2.35
C ALA A 119 3.89 3.70 -2.06
N VAL A 120 3.84 2.70 -2.94
CA VAL A 120 4.72 1.53 -2.90
C VAL A 120 5.37 1.42 -4.25
N VAL A 121 6.68 1.23 -4.28
CA VAL A 121 7.47 1.11 -5.51
C VAL A 121 8.48 -0.01 -5.35
N PHE A 122 8.46 -0.97 -6.27
CA PHE A 122 9.48 -1.98 -6.41
C PHE A 122 10.42 -1.60 -7.57
N SER A 123 11.71 -1.56 -7.29
CA SER A 123 12.79 -1.39 -8.27
C SER A 123 13.70 -2.62 -8.31
N LYS A 124 14.75 -2.60 -9.15
CA LYS A 124 15.67 -3.72 -9.29
C LYS A 124 16.38 -4.10 -7.98
N ASP A 125 16.70 -3.12 -7.15
CA ASP A 125 17.58 -3.24 -5.99
C ASP A 125 16.90 -3.01 -4.65
N ARG A 126 15.68 -2.47 -4.65
CA ARG A 126 14.96 -2.14 -3.41
C ARG A 126 13.47 -1.97 -3.61
N MET A 127 12.74 -2.00 -2.51
CA MET A 127 11.38 -1.50 -2.41
C MET A 127 11.32 -0.24 -1.54
N GLU A 128 10.37 0.65 -1.84
CA GLU A 128 10.05 1.81 -1.03
C GLU A 128 8.56 1.82 -0.69
N LEU A 129 8.22 2.24 0.55
CA LEU A 129 6.84 2.51 0.96
C LEU A 129 6.76 3.91 1.56
N ARG A 130 5.97 4.79 0.95
CA ARG A 130 5.85 6.21 1.28
C ARG A 130 4.56 6.49 2.02
N PHE A 131 4.66 7.32 3.06
CA PHE A 131 3.54 7.73 3.89
C PHE A 131 3.76 9.12 4.47
N GLU A 132 2.71 9.70 4.99
CA GLU A 132 2.75 10.95 5.72
C GLU A 132 2.51 10.72 7.20
N MET A 133 3.14 11.54 8.06
CA MET A 133 2.98 11.47 9.50
C MET A 133 2.97 12.86 10.12
N GLY A 134 1.93 13.15 10.90
CA GLY A 134 1.88 14.34 11.73
C GLY A 134 2.75 14.18 12.97
N PHE A 135 3.74 15.04 13.15
CA PHE A 135 4.64 14.98 14.31
C PHE A 135 3.93 15.49 15.57
N PRO A 136 4.04 14.76 16.70
CA PRO A 136 3.29 15.07 17.92
C PRO A 136 3.66 16.41 18.56
N ALA A 137 2.62 17.19 18.91
CA ALA A 137 2.78 18.45 19.60
C ALA A 137 1.60 18.77 20.52
N ARG A 138 1.85 19.54 21.57
CA ARG A 138 0.81 20.24 22.35
C ARG A 138 0.90 21.74 22.03
N GLY A 139 -0.13 22.26 21.35
CA GLY A 139 0.01 23.57 20.70
C GLY A 139 1.15 23.53 19.69
N ARG A 140 2.19 24.31 19.89
CA ARG A 140 3.42 24.33 19.07
C ARG A 140 4.65 23.83 19.84
N THR A 141 4.44 23.08 20.92
CA THR A 141 5.51 22.49 21.75
C THR A 141 5.68 21.02 21.41
N ILE A 142 6.90 20.60 21.16
CA ILE A 142 7.27 19.21 20.82
C ILE A 142 6.90 18.25 21.97
N MET A 143 6.35 17.10 21.61
CA MET A 143 6.08 15.97 22.49
C MET A 143 6.98 14.79 22.10
N ALA A 144 8.24 14.81 22.54
CA ALA A 144 9.24 13.81 22.14
C ALA A 144 8.87 12.39 22.58
N LYS A 145 8.24 12.21 23.75
CA LYS A 145 7.74 10.91 24.22
C LYS A 145 6.77 10.26 23.22
N GLU A 146 5.81 11.03 22.70
CA GLU A 146 4.84 10.54 21.75
C GLU A 146 5.51 10.25 20.39
N MET A 147 6.46 11.10 19.98
CA MET A 147 7.24 10.84 18.78
C MET A 147 8.11 9.58 18.91
N GLN A 148 8.70 9.32 20.08
CA GLN A 148 9.44 8.08 20.35
C GLN A 148 8.55 6.84 20.18
N LYS A 149 7.32 6.84 20.70
CA LYS A 149 6.36 5.74 20.49
C LYS A 149 6.08 5.50 19.01
N LEU A 150 5.93 6.57 18.21
CA LEU A 150 5.74 6.45 16.77
C LEU A 150 6.94 5.79 16.10
N VAL A 151 8.15 6.33 16.31
CA VAL A 151 9.32 5.91 15.54
C VAL A 151 10.00 4.65 16.06
N PHE A 152 9.81 4.27 17.35
CA PHE A 152 10.47 3.10 17.95
C PHE A 152 9.53 1.91 18.20
N ASP A 153 8.20 2.13 18.23
CA ASP A 153 7.23 1.06 18.47
C ASP A 153 6.31 0.88 17.21
N ILE A 154 5.56 1.91 16.82
CA ILE A 154 4.52 1.80 15.78
C ILE A 154 5.13 1.62 14.38
N LEU A 155 6.08 2.49 13.97
CA LEU A 155 6.71 2.37 12.65
C LEU A 155 7.50 1.07 12.47
N PRO A 156 8.28 0.57 13.45
CA PRO A 156 8.88 -0.75 13.35
C PRO A 156 7.88 -1.89 13.20
N GLU A 157 6.77 -1.88 13.93
CA GLU A 157 5.71 -2.89 13.81
C GLU A 157 5.07 -2.87 12.41
N LEU A 158 4.78 -1.69 11.87
CA LEU A 158 4.30 -1.52 10.49
C LEU A 158 5.32 -2.04 9.47
N ALA A 159 6.60 -1.71 9.64
CA ALA A 159 7.67 -2.17 8.76
C ALA A 159 7.79 -3.70 8.78
N GLU A 160 7.85 -4.31 9.97
CA GLU A 160 7.97 -5.76 10.13
C GLU A 160 6.77 -6.51 9.55
N SER A 161 5.57 -5.99 9.72
CA SER A 161 4.35 -6.64 9.22
C SER A 161 4.14 -6.51 7.72
N CYS A 162 4.69 -5.48 7.07
CA CYS A 162 4.38 -5.15 5.68
C CYS A 162 5.53 -5.40 4.70
N LEU A 163 6.80 -5.10 5.10
CA LEU A 163 7.91 -4.99 4.16
C LEU A 163 8.69 -6.29 3.92
N PHE A 164 8.45 -7.33 4.72
CA PHE A 164 9.22 -8.58 4.68
C PHE A 164 8.34 -9.75 4.32
N TYR A 165 8.48 -10.30 3.11
CA TYR A 165 7.65 -11.40 2.61
C TYR A 165 7.69 -12.64 3.52
N ARG A 166 8.85 -12.95 4.11
CA ARG A 166 9.01 -14.08 5.06
C ARG A 166 8.11 -13.96 6.31
N LYS A 167 7.73 -12.73 6.69
CA LYS A 167 6.85 -12.45 7.85
C LYS A 167 5.36 -12.56 7.52
N TRP A 168 5.02 -12.69 6.24
CA TRP A 168 3.63 -12.85 5.84
C TRP A 168 3.15 -14.26 6.13
N ASP A 169 1.97 -14.38 6.67
CA ASP A 169 1.29 -15.66 6.87
C ASP A 169 0.89 -16.32 5.53
N THR A 170 0.66 -17.63 5.56
CA THR A 170 0.33 -18.43 4.37
C THR A 170 -0.90 -17.88 3.62
N LYS A 171 -1.92 -17.42 4.35
CA LYS A 171 -3.14 -16.86 3.75
C LYS A 171 -2.85 -15.58 3.00
N SER A 172 -2.04 -14.69 3.58
CA SER A 172 -1.62 -13.43 2.94
C SER A 172 -0.75 -13.67 1.70
N LYS A 173 0.14 -14.67 1.74
CA LYS A 173 0.96 -15.08 0.58
C LYS A 173 0.10 -15.62 -0.55
N SER A 174 -0.82 -16.53 -0.25
CA SER A 174 -1.77 -17.08 -1.24
C SER A 174 -2.66 -16.00 -1.83
N PHE A 175 -3.06 -14.99 -1.04
CA PHE A 175 -3.86 -13.87 -1.55
C PHE A 175 -3.06 -12.98 -2.49
N LEU A 176 -1.78 -12.73 -2.19
CA LEU A 176 -0.87 -12.00 -3.08
C LEU A 176 -0.67 -12.75 -4.40
N GLU A 177 -0.37 -14.05 -4.34
CA GLU A 177 -0.19 -14.89 -5.53
C GLU A 177 -1.42 -14.84 -6.45
N LYS A 178 -2.62 -14.99 -5.88
CA LYS A 178 -3.88 -14.87 -6.63
C LYS A 178 -4.06 -13.49 -7.28
N ALA A 179 -3.59 -12.42 -6.63
CA ALA A 179 -3.65 -11.09 -7.21
C ALA A 179 -2.68 -10.91 -8.39
N VAL A 180 -1.49 -11.52 -8.33
CA VAL A 180 -0.52 -11.56 -9.43
C VAL A 180 -1.06 -12.39 -10.59
N PHE A 181 -1.61 -13.58 -10.33
CA PHE A 181 -2.21 -14.44 -11.36
C PHE A 181 -3.42 -13.76 -12.03
N LEU A 182 -4.23 -13.05 -11.26
CA LEU A 182 -5.32 -12.24 -11.83
C LEU A 182 -4.80 -11.15 -12.76
N ALA A 183 -3.65 -10.53 -12.46
CA ALA A 183 -3.05 -9.53 -13.33
C ALA A 183 -2.56 -10.15 -14.65
N ASP A 184 -2.02 -11.37 -14.64
CA ASP A 184 -1.67 -12.13 -15.84
C ASP A 184 -2.91 -12.43 -16.67
N ASP A 185 -3.96 -12.97 -16.05
CA ASP A 185 -5.23 -13.28 -16.72
C ASP A 185 -5.85 -12.02 -17.34
N GLN A 186 -5.81 -10.89 -16.65
CA GLN A 186 -6.30 -9.61 -17.19
C GLN A 186 -5.45 -9.08 -18.36
N LYS A 187 -4.14 -9.29 -18.34
CA LYS A 187 -3.25 -8.93 -19.46
C LYS A 187 -3.60 -9.75 -20.69
N GLU A 188 -3.71 -11.06 -20.51
CA GLU A 188 -4.06 -12.00 -21.59
C GLU A 188 -5.46 -11.74 -22.14
N LEU A 189 -6.45 -11.52 -21.26
CA LEU A 189 -7.80 -11.15 -21.66
C LEU A 189 -7.80 -9.92 -22.59
N ARG A 190 -7.10 -8.84 -22.19
CA ARG A 190 -7.03 -7.62 -23.02
C ARG A 190 -6.36 -7.86 -24.36
N ARG A 191 -5.36 -8.76 -24.42
CA ARG A 191 -4.71 -9.16 -25.68
C ARG A 191 -5.73 -9.84 -26.62
N GLN A 192 -6.46 -10.84 -26.12
CA GLN A 192 -7.45 -11.58 -26.89
C GLN A 192 -8.63 -10.70 -27.34
N LEU A 193 -9.11 -9.78 -26.49
CA LEU A 193 -10.15 -8.82 -26.88
C LEU A 193 -9.72 -7.97 -28.07
N LYS A 194 -8.49 -7.43 -28.04
CA LYS A 194 -7.95 -6.64 -29.15
C LYS A 194 -7.88 -7.44 -30.44
N GLU A 195 -7.41 -8.69 -30.40
CA GLU A 195 -7.32 -9.58 -31.57
C GLU A 195 -8.68 -9.94 -32.18
N ARG A 196 -9.71 -10.02 -31.33
CA ARG A 196 -11.09 -10.33 -31.74
C ARG A 196 -11.91 -9.09 -32.12
N GLY A 197 -11.33 -7.88 -32.07
CA GLY A 197 -12.06 -6.62 -32.34
C GLY A 197 -13.12 -6.30 -31.28
N LEU A 198 -12.93 -6.78 -30.04
CA LEU A 198 -13.87 -6.55 -28.94
C LEU A 198 -13.37 -5.45 -28.00
N THR A 199 -14.31 -4.67 -27.46
CA THR A 199 -14.01 -3.58 -26.50
C THR A 199 -14.12 -4.02 -25.05
N GLY A 200 -14.85 -5.10 -24.76
CA GLY A 200 -15.05 -5.58 -23.40
C GLY A 200 -15.44 -7.07 -23.30
N PHE A 201 -15.39 -7.56 -22.07
CA PHE A 201 -15.82 -8.92 -21.71
C PHE A 201 -16.48 -8.92 -20.33
N VAL A 202 -17.62 -9.57 -20.23
CA VAL A 202 -18.32 -9.81 -18.96
C VAL A 202 -18.45 -11.30 -18.74
N ALA A 203 -17.77 -11.83 -17.75
CA ALA A 203 -17.81 -13.26 -17.44
C ALA A 203 -19.19 -13.69 -16.92
N ASN A 204 -19.64 -14.86 -17.30
CA ASN A 204 -20.82 -15.49 -16.68
C ASN A 204 -20.57 -15.69 -15.17
N GLY A 205 -21.59 -15.44 -14.36
CA GLY A 205 -21.51 -15.46 -12.90
C GLY A 205 -21.00 -14.16 -12.27
N ALA A 206 -20.66 -13.12 -13.06
CA ALA A 206 -20.25 -11.83 -12.52
C ALA A 206 -21.41 -11.14 -11.79
N ILE A 207 -21.13 -10.56 -10.62
CA ILE A 207 -22.08 -9.70 -9.91
C ILE A 207 -21.81 -8.25 -10.31
N LEU A 208 -22.63 -7.70 -11.16
CA LEU A 208 -22.46 -6.37 -11.74
C LEU A 208 -22.93 -5.24 -10.81
N PRO A 209 -24.08 -5.33 -10.13
CA PRO A 209 -24.53 -4.26 -9.25
C PRO A 209 -23.70 -4.17 -7.98
N ARG A 210 -23.44 -2.94 -7.52
CA ARG A 210 -22.80 -2.65 -6.24
C ARG A 210 -23.83 -2.61 -5.11
N GLU A 211 -23.38 -2.86 -3.88
CA GLU A 211 -24.20 -2.81 -2.65
C GLU A 211 -24.87 -1.44 -2.46
N SER A 212 -24.15 -0.35 -2.81
CA SER A 212 -24.66 1.02 -2.78
C SER A 212 -23.80 1.95 -3.66
N GLY A 213 -24.26 3.19 -3.86
CA GLY A 213 -23.51 4.20 -4.64
C GLY A 213 -22.14 4.57 -4.07
N ILE A 214 -21.93 4.38 -2.78
CA ILE A 214 -20.68 4.69 -2.07
C ILE A 214 -19.86 3.45 -1.71
N SER A 215 -20.35 2.23 -1.99
CA SER A 215 -19.68 0.97 -1.69
C SER A 215 -19.11 0.33 -2.95
N ASP A 216 -17.88 -0.15 -2.89
CA ASP A 216 -17.25 -0.96 -3.95
C ASP A 216 -17.59 -2.46 -3.82
N ARG A 217 -18.38 -2.86 -2.81
CA ARG A 217 -18.78 -4.24 -2.60
C ARG A 217 -19.85 -4.65 -3.60
N PRO A 218 -19.82 -5.91 -4.09
CA PRO A 218 -20.93 -6.43 -4.89
C PRO A 218 -22.22 -6.48 -4.06
N MET A 219 -23.35 -6.25 -4.70
CA MET A 219 -24.66 -6.36 -4.07
C MET A 219 -24.87 -7.81 -3.58
N ARG A 220 -25.36 -7.95 -2.36
CA ARG A 220 -25.79 -9.25 -1.83
C ARG A 220 -27.06 -9.68 -2.54
N ASP A 221 -27.22 -10.99 -2.74
CA ASP A 221 -28.41 -11.60 -3.36
C ASP A 221 -28.72 -11.07 -4.78
N ALA A 222 -27.74 -10.50 -5.45
CA ALA A 222 -27.90 -10.06 -6.85
C ALA A 222 -27.93 -11.27 -7.78
N VAL A 223 -28.72 -11.17 -8.86
CA VAL A 223 -28.73 -12.16 -9.92
C VAL A 223 -27.39 -12.17 -10.63
N PRO A 224 -26.67 -13.29 -10.71
CA PRO A 224 -25.42 -13.39 -11.47
C PRO A 224 -25.67 -13.15 -12.96
N PHE A 225 -24.74 -12.45 -13.60
CA PHE A 225 -24.81 -12.21 -15.03
C PHE A 225 -24.69 -13.51 -15.83
N ILE A 226 -25.54 -13.67 -16.86
CA ILE A 226 -25.49 -14.74 -17.85
C ILE A 226 -25.50 -14.08 -19.24
N SER A 227 -24.52 -14.43 -20.07
CA SER A 227 -24.41 -13.94 -21.43
C SER A 227 -25.56 -14.43 -22.31
N PRO A 228 -26.19 -13.56 -23.14
CA PRO A 228 -27.01 -13.99 -24.27
C PRO A 228 -26.19 -14.90 -25.20
N GLU A 229 -26.81 -15.95 -25.72
CA GLU A 229 -26.14 -16.92 -26.60
C GLU A 229 -25.48 -16.25 -27.82
N SER A 230 -26.14 -15.28 -28.41
CA SER A 230 -25.67 -14.54 -29.62
C SER A 230 -24.39 -13.71 -29.38
N LEU A 231 -24.06 -13.40 -28.12
CA LEU A 231 -22.87 -12.61 -27.72
C LEU A 231 -21.87 -13.45 -26.89
N GLN A 232 -22.20 -14.71 -26.68
CA GLN A 232 -21.38 -15.60 -25.84
C GLN A 232 -20.08 -15.96 -26.55
N ILE A 233 -18.99 -15.81 -25.84
CA ILE A 233 -17.64 -16.21 -26.30
C ILE A 233 -16.93 -17.00 -25.21
N GLU A 234 -16.02 -17.87 -25.63
CA GLU A 234 -15.06 -18.53 -24.75
C GLU A 234 -13.68 -17.86 -24.86
N ILE A 235 -13.07 -17.59 -23.72
CA ILE A 235 -11.72 -17.05 -23.59
C ILE A 235 -10.91 -17.99 -22.72
N GLU A 236 -9.69 -18.35 -23.13
CA GLU A 236 -8.78 -19.14 -22.34
C GLU A 236 -7.73 -18.23 -21.66
N LEU A 237 -7.63 -18.37 -20.34
CA LEU A 237 -6.75 -17.55 -19.48
C LEU A 237 -5.68 -18.42 -18.84
N PRO A 238 -4.46 -17.87 -18.60
CA PRO A 238 -3.32 -18.64 -18.09
C PRO A 238 -3.55 -19.37 -16.78
N HIS A 239 -4.26 -18.73 -15.85
CA HIS A 239 -4.47 -19.27 -14.51
C HIS A 239 -5.90 -19.71 -14.24
N LYS A 240 -6.88 -19.03 -14.80
CA LYS A 240 -8.30 -19.39 -14.66
C LYS A 240 -8.79 -20.43 -15.66
N GLY A 241 -8.01 -20.69 -16.71
CA GLY A 241 -8.42 -21.59 -17.78
C GLY A 241 -9.57 -20.99 -18.61
N LYS A 242 -10.47 -21.86 -19.08
CA LYS A 242 -11.59 -21.47 -19.92
C LYS A 242 -12.64 -20.67 -19.17
N MET A 243 -12.97 -19.51 -19.69
CA MET A 243 -14.03 -18.65 -19.19
C MET A 243 -15.05 -18.36 -20.29
N ILE A 244 -16.32 -18.50 -19.94
CA ILE A 244 -17.45 -18.16 -20.82
C ILE A 244 -18.07 -16.85 -20.35
N GLY A 245 -18.45 -15.99 -21.29
CA GLY A 245 -19.07 -14.72 -21.00
C GLY A 245 -19.47 -13.95 -22.25
N MET A 246 -19.93 -12.74 -22.09
CA MET A 246 -20.33 -11.84 -23.19
C MET A 246 -19.13 -11.07 -23.73
N GLY A 247 -18.86 -11.20 -25.03
CA GLY A 247 -17.98 -10.29 -25.76
C GLY A 247 -18.77 -9.04 -26.19
N ILE A 248 -18.20 -7.87 -25.95
CA ILE A 248 -18.78 -6.58 -26.33
C ILE A 248 -17.97 -6.04 -27.53
N PRO A 249 -18.59 -5.84 -28.71
CA PRO A 249 -17.95 -5.28 -29.90
C PRO A 249 -17.47 -3.86 -29.70
#